data_ab05579014b6d118baf7559ca851663d
#
_entry.id   ab05579014b6d118baf7559ca851663d
#
_cell.length_a   1.000
_cell.length_b   1.000
_cell.length_c   1.000
_cell.angle_alpha   90.00
_cell.angle_beta   90.00
_cell.angle_gamma   90.00
#
_symmetry.space_group_name_H-M   'P 1'
#
loop_
_entity.id
_entity.type
_entity.pdbx_description
1 polymer ?
#
loop_
_entity_poly.entity_id
_entity_poly.type
_entity_poly.pdbx_seq_one_letter_code
_entity_poly.pdbx_strand_id
1 'polypeptide(L)'
;MFVGEGPGHDEDVQGRPFVGRAGQLLTKIIAAMGYERSEVFIANVVKCRPPENRVPHREEAEACAPFLIEQISILRPRVIVALGKTAVDFFVPNVKAMGAVRGVFQEWHGLPVMPTFHPSYLVRNEGNREIKRMVWNDMQKVMAFLGGK
;
A
#
# COMPACT_ATOMS: atom_id res chain seq x y z
N MET A 1 3.82 -7.56 3.17
CA MET A 1 2.51 -7.39 2.49
C MET A 1 2.30 -5.92 2.17
N PHE A 2 1.91 -5.62 0.94
CA PHE A 2 1.60 -4.26 0.51
C PHE A 2 0.09 -4.12 0.40
N VAL A 3 -0.46 -3.05 0.95
CA VAL A 3 -1.90 -2.81 0.94
C VAL A 3 -2.17 -1.42 0.37
N GLY A 4 -2.89 -1.38 -0.74
CA GLY A 4 -3.31 -0.14 -1.40
C GLY A 4 -4.78 0.18 -1.19
N GLU A 5 -5.27 1.12 -1.98
CA GLU A 5 -6.64 1.63 -1.85
C GLU A 5 -7.68 0.71 -2.48
N GLY A 6 -7.62 0.57 -3.77
CA GLY A 6 -8.58 -0.23 -4.54
C GLY A 6 -8.14 -0.35 -6.00
N PRO A 7 -8.79 -1.24 -6.77
CA PRO A 7 -8.43 -1.43 -8.17
C PRO A 7 -8.83 -0.23 -9.03
N GLY A 8 -7.97 0.09 -10.01
CA GLY A 8 -8.26 1.04 -11.06
C GLY A 8 -8.80 0.34 -12.31
N HIS A 9 -8.82 1.07 -13.44
CA HIS A 9 -9.33 0.51 -14.71
C HIS A 9 -8.58 -0.76 -15.14
N ASP A 10 -7.25 -0.70 -15.18
CA ASP A 10 -6.44 -1.85 -15.65
C ASP A 10 -6.59 -3.05 -14.74
N GLU A 11 -6.66 -2.82 -13.43
CA GLU A 11 -6.86 -3.87 -12.44
C GLU A 11 -8.24 -4.51 -12.58
N ASP A 12 -9.26 -3.69 -12.85
CA ASP A 12 -10.62 -4.15 -13.06
C ASP A 12 -10.72 -5.04 -14.32
N VAL A 13 -10.06 -4.63 -15.40
CA VAL A 13 -10.02 -5.40 -16.66
C VAL A 13 -9.27 -6.72 -16.48
N GLN A 14 -8.12 -6.73 -15.81
CA GLN A 14 -7.25 -7.90 -15.70
C GLN A 14 -7.58 -8.79 -14.50
N GLY A 15 -8.36 -8.30 -13.55
CA GLY A 15 -8.68 -9.04 -12.33
C GLY A 15 -7.50 -9.23 -11.39
N ARG A 16 -6.46 -8.39 -11.51
CA ARG A 16 -5.23 -8.47 -10.70
C ARG A 16 -4.90 -7.13 -10.07
N PRO A 17 -4.36 -7.10 -8.83
CA PRO A 17 -4.00 -5.84 -8.19
C PRO A 17 -2.72 -5.24 -8.80
N PHE A 18 -2.67 -3.92 -8.86
CA PHE A 18 -1.47 -3.15 -9.21
C PHE A 18 -0.83 -3.58 -10.54
N VAL A 19 -1.58 -3.48 -11.64
CA VAL A 19 -1.08 -3.78 -13.00
C VAL A 19 -0.95 -2.56 -13.91
N GLY A 20 -1.58 -1.41 -13.55
CA GLY A 20 -1.44 -0.16 -14.29
C GLY A 20 -0.10 0.53 -14.03
N ARG A 21 0.01 1.83 -14.40
CA ARG A 21 1.27 2.60 -14.23
C ARG A 21 1.75 2.63 -12.79
N ALA A 22 0.86 2.87 -11.84
CA ALA A 22 1.19 2.84 -10.43
C ALA A 22 1.65 1.45 -9.99
N GLY A 23 1.01 0.42 -10.51
CA GLY A 23 1.39 -0.97 -10.22
C GLY A 23 2.74 -1.34 -10.78
N GLN A 24 3.07 -0.86 -11.98
CA GLN A 24 4.39 -1.07 -12.57
C GLN A 24 5.48 -0.39 -11.75
N LEU A 25 5.20 0.81 -11.23
CA LEU A 25 6.12 1.51 -10.34
C LEU A 25 6.31 0.73 -9.03
N LEU A 26 5.24 0.21 -8.45
CA LEU A 26 5.32 -0.62 -7.25
C LEU A 26 6.19 -1.86 -7.50
N THR A 27 6.05 -2.49 -8.65
CA THR A 27 6.89 -3.64 -9.04
C THR A 27 8.37 -3.26 -9.05
N LYS A 28 8.69 -2.07 -9.57
CA LYS A 28 10.07 -1.55 -9.57
C LYS A 28 10.58 -1.29 -8.16
N ILE A 29 9.74 -0.74 -7.29
CA ILE A 29 10.08 -0.50 -5.88
C ILE A 29 10.39 -1.83 -5.19
N ILE A 30 9.55 -2.83 -5.38
CA ILE A 30 9.73 -4.17 -4.81
C ILE A 30 11.05 -4.77 -5.29
N ALA A 31 11.35 -4.67 -6.59
CA ALA A 31 12.61 -5.15 -7.16
C ALA A 31 13.82 -4.43 -6.54
N ALA A 32 13.73 -3.12 -6.34
CA ALA A 32 14.80 -2.34 -5.71
C ALA A 32 15.02 -2.74 -4.25
N MET A 33 14.01 -3.27 -3.58
CA MET A 33 14.13 -3.81 -2.22
C MET A 33 14.78 -5.20 -2.19
N GLY A 34 15.02 -5.80 -3.35
CA GLY A 34 15.62 -7.14 -3.45
C GLY A 34 14.59 -8.27 -3.49
N TYR A 35 13.33 -7.95 -3.74
CA TYR A 35 12.27 -8.95 -3.85
C TYR A 35 11.69 -9.00 -5.25
N GLU A 36 11.19 -10.17 -5.64
CA GLU A 36 10.32 -10.30 -6.81
C GLU A 36 8.88 -10.11 -6.37
N ARG A 37 8.03 -9.68 -7.29
CA ARG A 37 6.61 -9.48 -7.00
C ARG A 37 5.94 -10.77 -6.50
N SER A 38 6.39 -11.93 -6.98
CA SER A 38 5.89 -13.23 -6.53
C SER A 38 6.27 -13.60 -5.10
N GLU A 39 7.27 -12.94 -4.52
CA GLU A 39 7.71 -13.16 -3.14
C GLU A 39 6.92 -12.37 -2.12
N VAL A 40 6.11 -11.41 -2.57
CA VAL A 40 5.32 -10.53 -1.69
C VAL A 40 3.84 -10.67 -2.04
N PHE A 41 2.99 -10.29 -1.10
CA PHE A 41 1.55 -10.25 -1.34
C PHE A 41 1.10 -8.80 -1.45
N ILE A 42 0.27 -8.53 -2.47
CA ILE A 42 -0.27 -7.20 -2.73
C ILE A 42 -1.79 -7.28 -2.68
N ALA A 43 -2.40 -6.43 -1.87
CA ALA A 43 -3.84 -6.38 -1.69
C ALA A 43 -4.33 -4.94 -1.66
N ASN A 44 -5.62 -4.76 -1.64
CA ASN A 44 -6.28 -3.46 -1.50
C ASN A 44 -7.30 -3.49 -0.37
N VAL A 45 -7.55 -2.34 0.23
CA VAL A 45 -8.60 -2.17 1.24
C VAL A 45 -9.96 -2.47 0.62
N VAL A 46 -10.23 -1.90 -0.56
CA VAL A 46 -11.48 -2.12 -1.31
C VAL A 46 -11.20 -3.10 -2.44
N LYS A 47 -12.08 -4.09 -2.61
CA LYS A 47 -11.88 -5.18 -3.58
C LYS A 47 -12.47 -4.86 -4.95
N CYS A 48 -13.41 -3.91 -5.03
CA CYS A 48 -14.05 -3.49 -6.27
C CYS A 48 -13.64 -2.07 -6.63
N ARG A 49 -13.57 -1.80 -7.94
CA ARG A 49 -13.24 -0.46 -8.45
C ARG A 49 -14.37 0.52 -8.11
N PRO A 50 -14.09 1.62 -7.38
CA PRO A 50 -15.09 2.66 -7.18
C PRO A 50 -15.44 3.35 -8.51
N PRO A 51 -16.68 3.84 -8.70
CA PRO A 51 -17.04 4.57 -9.91
C PRO A 51 -16.07 5.72 -10.20
N GLU A 52 -15.65 5.84 -11.45
CA GLU A 52 -14.73 6.90 -11.91
C GLU A 52 -13.40 6.96 -11.14
N ASN A 53 -12.96 5.86 -10.56
CA ASN A 53 -11.73 5.77 -9.76
C ASN A 53 -11.71 6.75 -8.56
N ARG A 54 -12.88 7.14 -8.06
CA ARG A 54 -12.95 8.01 -6.89
C ARG A 54 -12.37 7.34 -5.65
N VAL A 55 -12.06 8.13 -4.63
CA VAL A 55 -11.67 7.60 -3.32
C VAL A 55 -12.83 6.76 -2.77
N PRO A 56 -12.57 5.54 -2.26
CA PRO A 56 -13.62 4.72 -1.67
C PRO A 56 -14.30 5.41 -0.49
N HIS A 57 -15.61 5.24 -0.40
CA HIS A 57 -16.35 5.70 0.76
C HIS A 57 -16.06 4.79 1.95
N ARG A 58 -16.27 5.32 3.16
CA ARG A 58 -16.06 4.57 4.39
C ARG A 58 -16.86 3.27 4.42
N GLU A 59 -18.11 3.30 3.97
CA GLU A 59 -18.98 2.13 3.92
C GLU A 59 -18.43 1.06 2.98
N GLU A 60 -17.81 1.45 1.88
CA GLU A 60 -17.19 0.52 0.94
C GLU A 60 -15.98 -0.16 1.57
N ALA A 61 -15.15 0.62 2.28
CA ALA A 61 -14.01 0.06 2.99
C ALA A 61 -14.46 -0.88 4.11
N GLU A 62 -15.49 -0.52 4.87
CA GLU A 62 -16.05 -1.36 5.92
C GLU A 62 -16.62 -2.66 5.37
N ALA A 63 -17.30 -2.61 4.22
CA ALA A 63 -17.86 -3.80 3.57
C ALA A 63 -16.78 -4.77 3.13
N CYS A 64 -15.61 -4.28 2.71
CA CYS A 64 -14.49 -5.10 2.26
C CYS A 64 -13.52 -5.50 3.37
N ALA A 65 -13.60 -4.85 4.54
CA ALA A 65 -12.68 -5.09 5.67
C ALA A 65 -12.53 -6.56 6.06
N PRO A 66 -13.61 -7.37 6.15
CA PRO A 66 -13.48 -8.78 6.52
C PRO A 66 -12.57 -9.56 5.57
N PHE A 67 -12.59 -9.24 4.29
CA PHE A 67 -11.74 -9.91 3.28
C PHE A 67 -10.26 -9.62 3.51
N LEU A 68 -9.92 -8.36 3.76
CA LEU A 68 -8.54 -7.97 4.02
C LEU A 68 -8.03 -8.58 5.34
N ILE A 69 -8.85 -8.53 6.39
CA ILE A 69 -8.50 -9.11 7.68
C ILE A 69 -8.23 -10.61 7.53
N GLU A 70 -9.07 -11.31 6.78
CA GLU A 70 -8.88 -12.74 6.51
C GLU A 70 -7.57 -13.00 5.76
N GLN A 71 -7.27 -12.21 4.73
CA GLN A 71 -6.02 -12.31 3.98
C GLN A 71 -4.81 -12.15 4.90
N ILE A 72 -4.83 -11.16 5.78
CA ILE A 72 -3.76 -10.92 6.75
C ILE A 72 -3.63 -12.11 7.70
N SER A 73 -4.76 -12.63 8.20
CA SER A 73 -4.81 -13.76 9.12
C SER A 73 -4.21 -15.03 8.52
N ILE A 74 -4.47 -15.27 7.23
CA ILE A 74 -3.95 -16.46 6.52
C ILE A 74 -2.47 -16.30 6.20
N LEU A 75 -2.07 -15.14 5.69
CA LEU A 75 -0.70 -14.89 5.22
C LEU A 75 0.29 -14.66 6.34
N ARG A 76 -0.15 -14.10 7.45
CA ARG A 76 0.69 -13.76 8.62
C ARG A 76 1.96 -13.01 8.21
N PRO A 77 1.83 -11.84 7.56
CA PRO A 77 3.01 -11.09 7.15
C PRO A 77 3.79 -10.59 8.34
N ARG A 78 5.10 -10.40 8.16
CA ARG A 78 5.94 -9.82 9.22
C ARG A 78 5.77 -8.31 9.32
N VAL A 79 5.38 -7.67 8.23
CA VAL A 79 5.17 -6.22 8.15
C VAL A 79 4.13 -5.93 7.06
N ILE A 80 3.35 -4.87 7.28
CA ILE A 80 2.44 -4.33 6.28
C ILE A 80 2.98 -2.98 5.83
N VAL A 81 3.04 -2.76 4.52
CA VAL A 81 3.31 -1.45 3.93
C VAL A 81 1.96 -0.89 3.46
N ALA A 82 1.49 0.15 4.12
CA ALA A 82 0.22 0.80 3.80
C ALA A 82 0.45 1.92 2.80
N LEU A 83 -0.06 1.73 1.59
CA LEU A 83 0.16 2.62 0.45
C LEU A 83 -0.96 3.63 0.32
N GLY A 84 -0.71 4.83 0.80
CA GLY A 84 -1.64 5.96 0.67
C GLY A 84 -2.65 6.06 1.81
N LYS A 85 -3.40 7.17 1.79
CA LYS A 85 -4.27 7.57 2.91
C LYS A 85 -5.36 6.56 3.23
N THR A 86 -6.02 6.00 2.22
CA THR A 86 -7.10 5.02 2.43
C THR A 86 -6.59 3.77 3.16
N ALA A 87 -5.45 3.24 2.73
CA ALA A 87 -4.85 2.08 3.38
C ALA A 87 -4.38 2.43 4.80
N VAL A 88 -3.76 3.60 4.97
CA VAL A 88 -3.30 4.05 6.28
C VAL A 88 -4.47 4.23 7.24
N ASP A 89 -5.58 4.81 6.79
CA ASP A 89 -6.77 4.99 7.62
C ASP A 89 -7.37 3.65 8.09
N PHE A 90 -7.20 2.60 7.32
CA PHE A 90 -7.66 1.26 7.72
C PHE A 90 -6.91 0.76 8.95
N PHE A 91 -5.59 1.00 9.01
CA PHE A 91 -4.74 0.47 10.08
C PHE A 91 -4.50 1.45 11.22
N VAL A 92 -4.51 2.74 10.94
CA VAL A 92 -4.13 3.79 11.89
C VAL A 92 -5.28 4.79 12.04
N PRO A 93 -5.91 4.84 13.20
CA PRO A 93 -7.04 5.77 13.41
C PRO A 93 -6.58 7.22 13.48
N ASN A 94 -7.49 8.14 13.09
CA ASN A 94 -7.34 9.57 13.30
C ASN A 94 -6.15 10.24 12.62
N VAL A 95 -5.72 9.70 11.48
CA VAL A 95 -4.65 10.31 10.68
C VAL A 95 -5.22 11.48 9.88
N LYS A 96 -4.66 12.68 10.07
CA LYS A 96 -5.11 13.88 9.37
C LYS A 96 -4.44 14.04 8.00
N ALA A 97 -3.14 13.75 7.91
CA ALA A 97 -2.38 13.89 6.67
C ALA A 97 -1.25 12.86 6.61
N MET A 98 -0.92 12.42 5.41
CA MET A 98 0.16 11.46 5.18
C MET A 98 1.53 11.97 5.66
N GLY A 99 1.80 13.26 5.50
CA GLY A 99 3.06 13.84 5.95
C GLY A 99 3.33 13.69 7.43
N ALA A 100 2.28 13.54 8.25
CA ALA A 100 2.43 13.37 9.69
C ALA A 100 2.82 11.94 10.09
N VAL A 101 2.54 10.94 9.27
CA VAL A 101 2.71 9.53 9.64
C VAL A 101 3.60 8.72 8.70
N ARG A 102 3.79 9.17 7.44
CA ARG A 102 4.63 8.42 6.51
C ARG A 102 6.03 8.23 7.09
N GLY A 103 6.57 7.05 6.90
CA GLY A 103 7.93 6.74 7.35
C GLY A 103 8.07 6.42 8.82
N VAL A 104 6.97 6.39 9.58
CA VAL A 104 6.99 6.05 11.01
C VAL A 104 6.17 4.79 11.22
N PHE A 105 6.82 3.74 11.72
CA PHE A 105 6.12 2.49 12.02
C PHE A 105 4.97 2.70 12.99
N GLN A 106 3.84 2.12 12.63
CA GLN A 106 2.64 2.04 13.46
C GLN A 106 2.41 0.58 13.83
N GLU A 107 1.46 0.32 14.72
CA GLU A 107 1.12 -1.04 15.13
C GLU A 107 -0.37 -1.30 14.91
N TRP A 108 -0.69 -2.46 14.33
CA TRP A 108 -2.06 -2.92 14.16
C TRP A 108 -2.13 -4.37 14.66
N HIS A 109 -2.82 -4.58 15.80
CA HIS A 109 -2.92 -5.90 16.44
C HIS A 109 -1.57 -6.62 16.58
N GLY A 110 -0.54 -5.90 17.01
CA GLY A 110 0.81 -6.44 17.19
C GLY A 110 1.64 -6.52 15.92
N LEU A 111 1.08 -6.15 14.77
CA LEU A 111 1.74 -6.22 13.48
C LEU A 111 2.28 -4.84 13.08
N PRO A 112 3.58 -4.73 12.74
CA PRO A 112 4.12 -3.44 12.28
C PRO A 112 3.50 -3.00 10.95
N VAL A 113 3.15 -1.73 10.87
CA VAL A 113 2.60 -1.11 9.66
C VAL A 113 3.44 0.10 9.30
N MET A 114 3.94 0.15 8.07
CA MET A 114 4.71 1.28 7.55
C MET A 114 3.84 2.09 6.59
N PRO A 115 3.39 3.29 7.01
CA PRO A 115 2.69 4.20 6.10
C PRO A 115 3.66 4.81 5.11
N THR A 116 3.26 4.88 3.84
CA THR A 116 4.00 5.60 2.81
C THR A 116 3.04 6.10 1.74
N PHE A 117 3.53 6.93 0.82
CA PHE A 117 2.70 7.45 -0.26
C PHE A 117 2.27 6.34 -1.22
N HIS A 118 1.07 6.50 -1.79
CA HIS A 118 0.60 5.59 -2.83
C HIS A 118 1.43 5.78 -4.11
N PRO A 119 1.77 4.69 -4.83
CA PRO A 119 2.53 4.82 -6.08
C PRO A 119 1.88 5.75 -7.12
N SER A 120 0.56 5.88 -7.14
CA SER A 120 -0.13 6.82 -8.04
C SER A 120 0.25 8.28 -7.76
N TYR A 121 0.56 8.60 -6.51
CA TYR A 121 1.03 9.94 -6.14
C TYR A 121 2.39 10.24 -6.77
N LEU A 122 3.28 9.24 -6.80
CA LEU A 122 4.57 9.37 -7.47
C LEU A 122 4.41 9.51 -8.99
N VAL A 123 3.48 8.76 -9.58
CA VAL A 123 3.19 8.84 -11.02
C VAL A 123 2.70 10.25 -11.38
N ARG A 124 1.80 10.82 -10.59
CA ARG A 124 1.30 12.19 -10.81
C ARG A 124 2.36 13.27 -10.60
N ASN A 125 3.44 12.95 -9.89
CA ASN A 125 4.51 13.89 -9.53
C ASN A 125 5.88 13.38 -10.00
N GLU A 126 5.96 12.83 -11.21
CA GLU A 126 7.18 12.18 -11.74
C GLU A 126 8.45 13.04 -11.65
N GLY A 127 8.33 14.36 -11.82
CA GLY A 127 9.46 15.28 -11.74
C GLY A 127 9.92 15.56 -10.31
N ASN A 128 9.20 15.12 -9.31
CA ASN A 128 9.52 15.44 -7.92
C ASN A 128 10.39 14.35 -7.28
N ARG A 129 11.70 14.58 -7.30
CA ARG A 129 12.68 13.62 -6.74
C ARG A 129 12.55 13.47 -5.22
N GLU A 130 12.09 14.52 -4.53
CA GLU A 130 11.96 14.51 -3.08
C GLU A 130 10.91 13.48 -2.62
N ILE A 131 9.77 13.43 -3.30
CA ILE A 131 8.72 12.46 -3.00
C ILE A 131 9.24 11.04 -3.20
N LYS A 132 9.96 10.80 -4.28
CA LYS A 132 10.55 9.48 -4.55
C LYS A 132 11.57 9.09 -3.48
N ARG A 133 12.36 10.03 -3.03
CA ARG A 133 13.33 9.82 -1.95
C ARG A 133 12.63 9.46 -0.64
N MET A 134 11.53 10.14 -0.32
CA MET A 134 10.76 9.85 0.88
C MET A 134 10.25 8.41 0.88
N VAL A 135 9.65 7.97 -0.23
CA VAL A 135 9.15 6.59 -0.35
C VAL A 135 10.30 5.59 -0.25
N TRP A 136 11.42 5.88 -0.90
CA TRP A 136 12.58 4.99 -0.81
C TRP A 136 13.11 4.91 0.62
N ASN A 137 13.18 6.03 1.33
CA ASN A 137 13.57 6.04 2.74
C ASN A 137 12.63 5.18 3.59
N ASP A 138 11.32 5.25 3.32
CA ASP A 138 10.33 4.43 4.03
C ASP A 138 10.57 2.94 3.75
N MET A 139 10.85 2.58 2.51
CA MET A 139 11.14 1.19 2.14
C MET A 139 12.45 0.69 2.72
N GLN A 140 13.47 1.54 2.84
CA GLN A 140 14.72 1.17 3.50
C GLN A 140 14.50 0.82 4.97
N LYS A 141 13.59 1.51 5.65
CA LYS A 141 13.22 1.16 7.03
C LYS A 141 12.55 -0.20 7.11
N VAL A 142 11.68 -0.52 6.15
CA VAL A 142 11.06 -1.84 6.06
C VAL A 142 12.11 -2.92 5.82
N MET A 143 13.04 -2.68 4.90
CA MET A 143 14.14 -3.62 4.61
C MET A 143 14.99 -3.87 5.86
N ALA A 144 15.33 -2.82 6.60
CA ALA A 144 16.10 -2.95 7.84
C ALA A 144 15.33 -3.75 8.88
N PHE A 145 14.04 -3.53 9.01
CA PHE A 145 13.18 -4.30 9.92
C PHE A 145 13.18 -5.79 9.55
N LEU A 146 13.15 -6.11 8.27
CA LEU A 146 13.15 -7.51 7.79
C LEU A 146 14.53 -8.17 7.87
N GLY A 147 15.56 -7.45 8.26
CA GLY A 147 16.92 -7.98 8.39
C GLY A 147 17.75 -7.86 7.12
N GLY A 148 17.26 -7.14 6.13
CA GLY A 148 17.93 -6.94 4.85
C GLY A 148 17.95 -8.23 4.01
N LYS A 149 17.50 -8.11 2.77
CA LYS A 149 17.58 -9.22 1.83
C LYS A 149 18.59 -8.92 0.74
#